data_279aebb7d99b02362016637bf58535ea
#
_entry.id   279aebb7d99b02362016637bf58535ea
#
_cell.length_a   1.000
_cell.length_b   1.000
_cell.length_c   1.000
_cell.angle_alpha   90.00
_cell.angle_beta   90.00
_cell.angle_gamma   90.00
#
_symmetry.space_group_name_H-M   'P 1'
#
loop_
_entity.id
_entity.type
_entity.pdbx_description
1 polymer ?
#
loop_
_entity_poly.entity_id
_entity_poly.type
_entity_poly.pdbx_seq_one_letter_code
_entity_poly.pdbx_strand_id
1 'polypeptide(L)'
;MNMGFRCILAAGVLGIVLVADFASAAIPDAVQAPNAMVVTAHPDATKVGVEILKAGGNAVDAAVGVAFALSVAEPFGSGIGGGSFTVYRAAQSGEVFALDGREVAPGKLSTASFHPGGTYNSDLARWSGLAVGVPGLVSAMHQLHARFGKLSFRQCLLPVVEMARKGTEVTSRLAARIKRASEKFTPDTKRIFMPGGGVPAL
;
A
#
# COMPACT_ATOMS: atom_id res chain seq x y z
N MET A 1 -2.04 -3.99 69.11
CA MET A 1 -0.95 -3.84 68.08
C MET A 1 -1.53 -4.24 66.74
N ASN A 2 -2.06 -3.31 66.18
CA ASN A 2 -2.31 -2.79 64.83
C ASN A 2 -2.73 -3.79 63.74
N MET A 3 -4.04 -3.97 63.69
CA MET A 3 -4.76 -4.65 62.56
C MET A 3 -4.69 -3.82 61.28
N GLY A 4 -4.42 -2.52 61.38
CA GLY A 4 -4.34 -1.63 60.21
C GLY A 4 -3.09 -1.81 59.31
N PHE A 5 -1.97 -2.26 59.87
CA PHE A 5 -0.70 -2.41 59.11
C PHE A 5 -0.68 -3.69 58.23
N ARG A 6 -1.49 -4.71 58.57
CA ARG A 6 -1.58 -5.93 57.78
C ARG A 6 -2.41 -5.79 56.50
N CYS A 7 -3.41 -4.93 56.50
CA CYS A 7 -4.27 -4.68 55.35
C CYS A 7 -3.55 -3.83 54.25
N ILE A 8 -2.66 -2.92 54.67
CA ILE A 8 -1.92 -2.08 53.70
C ILE A 8 -0.86 -2.89 52.95
N LEU A 9 -0.19 -3.84 53.62
CA LEU A 9 0.76 -4.73 52.97
C LEU A 9 0.10 -5.73 52.01
N ALA A 10 -1.08 -6.24 52.34
CA ALA A 10 -1.82 -7.13 51.44
C ALA A 10 -2.36 -6.43 50.20
N ALA A 11 -2.80 -5.17 50.32
CA ALA A 11 -3.25 -4.35 49.18
C ALA A 11 -2.10 -3.97 48.27
N GLY A 12 -0.90 -3.70 48.83
CA GLY A 12 0.28 -3.36 48.04
C GLY A 12 0.84 -4.53 47.21
N VAL A 13 0.79 -5.76 47.76
CA VAL A 13 1.24 -6.97 47.05
C VAL A 13 0.23 -7.39 45.94
N LEU A 14 -1.07 -7.21 46.18
CA LEU A 14 -2.13 -7.52 45.20
C LEU A 14 -2.07 -6.52 43.99
N GLY A 15 -1.71 -5.26 44.27
CA GLY A 15 -1.55 -4.24 43.22
C GLY A 15 -0.34 -4.47 42.28
N ILE A 16 0.75 -5.08 42.81
CA ILE A 16 1.95 -5.39 42.00
C ILE A 16 1.74 -6.63 41.13
N VAL A 17 0.93 -7.59 41.54
CA VAL A 17 0.65 -8.81 40.77
C VAL A 17 -0.27 -8.51 39.55
N LEU A 18 -1.17 -7.51 39.66
CA LEU A 18 -2.09 -7.13 38.57
C LEU A 18 -1.46 -6.32 37.44
N VAL A 19 -0.25 -5.78 37.63
CA VAL A 19 0.46 -4.98 36.59
C VAL A 19 1.42 -5.82 35.77
N ALA A 20 1.72 -7.05 36.17
CA ALA A 20 2.70 -7.91 35.49
C ALA A 20 2.16 -8.63 34.24
N ASP A 21 0.83 -8.68 34.02
CA ASP A 21 0.27 -9.42 32.89
C ASP A 21 0.06 -8.60 31.60
N PHE A 22 0.41 -7.31 31.59
CA PHE A 22 0.21 -6.48 30.40
C PHE A 22 1.45 -6.31 29.49
N ALA A 23 2.53 -6.99 29.75
CA ALA A 23 3.80 -6.73 29.05
C ALA A 23 4.30 -7.90 28.18
N SER A 24 3.44 -8.75 27.67
CA SER A 24 3.85 -9.71 26.65
C SER A 24 3.00 -9.53 25.39
N ALA A 25 3.18 -8.41 24.70
CA ALA A 25 2.90 -8.40 23.28
C ALA A 25 3.93 -9.33 22.64
N ALA A 26 3.61 -10.60 22.52
CA ALA A 26 4.43 -11.58 21.85
C ALA A 26 4.71 -11.04 20.43
N ILE A 27 5.97 -10.69 20.15
CA ILE A 27 6.39 -10.38 18.77
C ILE A 27 6.13 -11.67 17.98
N PRO A 28 5.27 -11.64 16.96
CA PRO A 28 5.00 -12.83 16.18
C PRO A 28 6.31 -13.41 15.63
N ASP A 29 6.43 -14.73 15.63
CA ASP A 29 7.57 -15.38 15.03
C ASP A 29 7.76 -14.94 13.58
N ALA A 30 9.00 -14.76 13.18
CA ALA A 30 9.32 -14.37 11.82
C ALA A 30 8.87 -15.46 10.83
N VAL A 31 8.10 -15.07 9.84
CA VAL A 31 7.69 -15.98 8.75
C VAL A 31 8.94 -16.34 7.95
N GLN A 32 9.18 -17.64 7.77
CA GLN A 32 10.27 -18.16 6.97
C GLN A 32 9.74 -18.88 5.73
N ALA A 33 10.42 -18.70 4.60
CA ALA A 33 10.09 -19.39 3.36
C ALA A 33 11.38 -19.95 2.71
N PRO A 34 11.41 -21.24 2.34
CA PRO A 34 12.64 -21.89 1.87
C PRO A 34 13.07 -21.43 0.46
N ASN A 35 12.13 -21.02 -0.39
CA ASN A 35 12.41 -20.73 -1.80
C ASN A 35 12.28 -19.25 -2.16
N ALA A 36 11.17 -18.62 -1.75
CA ALA A 36 10.88 -17.23 -2.06
C ALA A 36 9.82 -16.68 -1.12
N MET A 37 9.80 -15.37 -0.97
CA MET A 37 8.80 -14.67 -0.16
C MET A 37 8.29 -13.44 -0.91
N VAL A 38 6.99 -13.17 -0.78
CA VAL A 38 6.36 -11.93 -1.23
C VAL A 38 5.67 -11.30 -0.02
N VAL A 39 5.96 -10.02 0.22
CA VAL A 39 5.35 -9.23 1.29
C VAL A 39 4.79 -7.95 0.68
N THR A 40 3.51 -7.69 0.91
CA THR A 40 2.83 -6.50 0.39
C THR A 40 1.86 -5.92 1.43
N ALA A 41 1.32 -4.75 1.14
CA ALA A 41 0.33 -4.10 1.98
C ALA A 41 -1.07 -4.74 1.90
N HIS A 42 -1.32 -5.67 0.94
CA HIS A 42 -2.63 -6.31 0.77
C HIS A 42 -2.51 -7.81 0.48
N PRO A 43 -3.28 -8.68 1.15
CA PRO A 43 -3.19 -10.14 0.97
C PRO A 43 -3.39 -10.61 -0.47
N ASP A 44 -4.32 -10.01 -1.22
CA ASP A 44 -4.57 -10.40 -2.61
C ASP A 44 -3.39 -10.03 -3.52
N ALA A 45 -2.72 -8.90 -3.28
CA ALA A 45 -1.51 -8.55 -4.01
C ALA A 45 -0.35 -9.51 -3.68
N THR A 46 -0.23 -9.95 -2.42
CA THR A 46 0.72 -10.99 -2.02
C THR A 46 0.43 -12.30 -2.76
N LYS A 47 -0.83 -12.72 -2.83
CA LYS A 47 -1.25 -13.89 -3.60
C LYS A 47 -0.81 -13.81 -5.07
N VAL A 48 -1.09 -12.69 -5.74
CA VAL A 48 -0.68 -12.47 -7.14
C VAL A 48 0.84 -12.66 -7.30
N GLY A 49 1.65 -12.07 -6.42
CA GLY A 49 3.09 -12.23 -6.48
C GLY A 49 3.54 -13.68 -6.30
N VAL A 50 2.94 -14.40 -5.36
CA VAL A 50 3.22 -15.83 -5.12
C VAL A 50 2.79 -16.70 -6.32
N GLU A 51 1.65 -16.43 -6.93
CA GLU A 51 1.17 -17.14 -8.12
C GLU A 51 2.12 -16.97 -9.31
N ILE A 52 2.63 -15.75 -9.52
CA ILE A 52 3.62 -15.46 -10.56
C ILE A 52 4.93 -16.23 -10.32
N LEU A 53 5.41 -16.26 -9.07
CA LEU A 53 6.60 -17.06 -8.72
C LEU A 53 6.37 -18.55 -8.97
N LYS A 54 5.21 -19.09 -8.57
CA LYS A 54 4.83 -20.49 -8.82
C LYS A 54 4.70 -20.82 -10.32
N ALA A 55 4.31 -19.85 -11.13
CA ALA A 55 4.25 -19.99 -12.59
C ALA A 55 5.65 -19.96 -13.26
N GLY A 56 6.72 -19.87 -12.47
CA GLY A 56 8.09 -19.88 -12.96
C GLY A 56 8.66 -18.49 -13.22
N GLY A 57 7.96 -17.43 -12.82
CA GLY A 57 8.45 -16.06 -12.83
C GLY A 57 9.59 -15.84 -11.82
N ASN A 58 10.30 -14.75 -12.00
CA ASN A 58 11.32 -14.30 -11.06
C ASN A 58 10.80 -13.17 -10.15
N ALA A 59 11.66 -12.62 -9.30
CA ALA A 59 11.30 -11.55 -8.37
C ALA A 59 10.80 -10.29 -9.08
N VAL A 60 11.31 -9.99 -10.28
CA VAL A 60 10.88 -8.83 -11.08
C VAL A 60 9.49 -9.05 -11.64
N ASP A 61 9.19 -10.23 -12.17
CA ASP A 61 7.85 -10.59 -12.66
C ASP A 61 6.82 -10.46 -11.53
N ALA A 62 7.16 -10.99 -10.35
CA ALA A 62 6.30 -10.89 -9.16
C ALA A 62 6.11 -9.42 -8.73
N ALA A 63 7.16 -8.61 -8.71
CA ALA A 63 7.08 -7.19 -8.35
C ALA A 63 6.20 -6.41 -9.32
N VAL A 64 6.28 -6.68 -10.62
CA VAL A 64 5.40 -6.09 -11.64
C VAL A 64 3.94 -6.45 -11.35
N GLY A 65 3.61 -7.74 -11.22
CA GLY A 65 2.25 -8.17 -10.92
C GLY A 65 1.72 -7.55 -9.62
N VAL A 66 2.53 -7.53 -8.57
CA VAL A 66 2.19 -6.92 -7.28
C VAL A 66 1.91 -5.41 -7.41
N ALA A 67 2.73 -4.65 -8.15
CA ALA A 67 2.53 -3.22 -8.33
C ALA A 67 1.17 -2.90 -8.95
N PHE A 68 0.77 -3.67 -9.97
CA PHE A 68 -0.55 -3.53 -10.58
C PHE A 68 -1.68 -4.09 -9.69
N ALA A 69 -1.44 -5.17 -8.94
CA ALA A 69 -2.43 -5.72 -8.01
C ALA A 69 -2.76 -4.75 -6.88
N LEU A 70 -1.75 -4.07 -6.34
CA LEU A 70 -1.94 -3.01 -5.35
C LEU A 70 -2.74 -1.82 -5.90
N SER A 71 -2.63 -1.53 -7.20
CA SER A 71 -3.46 -0.50 -7.83
C SER A 71 -4.96 -0.82 -7.80
N VAL A 72 -5.31 -2.10 -7.74
CA VAL A 72 -6.70 -2.57 -7.61
C VAL A 72 -7.11 -2.65 -6.14
N ALA A 73 -6.29 -3.27 -5.29
CA ALA A 73 -6.65 -3.59 -3.92
C ALA A 73 -6.46 -2.42 -2.92
N GLU A 74 -5.52 -1.52 -3.21
CA GLU A 74 -5.19 -0.34 -2.38
C GLU A 74 -5.19 0.97 -3.17
N PRO A 75 -6.28 1.35 -3.85
CA PRO A 75 -6.32 2.51 -4.75
C PRO A 75 -6.05 3.85 -4.07
N PHE A 76 -6.08 3.90 -2.74
CA PHE A 76 -5.76 5.10 -1.95
C PHE A 76 -4.27 5.28 -1.67
N GLY A 77 -3.46 4.26 -1.86
CA GLY A 77 -2.02 4.27 -1.55
C GLY A 77 -1.14 3.81 -2.71
N SER A 78 -1.74 3.16 -3.70
CA SER A 78 -1.05 2.61 -4.87
C SER A 78 -1.90 2.86 -6.11
N GLY A 79 -1.28 3.03 -7.26
CA GLY A 79 -2.06 3.23 -8.47
C GLY A 79 -1.20 3.46 -9.72
N ILE A 80 -1.77 3.11 -10.86
CA ILE A 80 -1.15 3.35 -12.18
C ILE A 80 -1.00 4.83 -12.51
N GLY A 81 -1.68 5.71 -11.79
CA GLY A 81 -1.54 7.17 -11.86
C GLY A 81 -0.45 7.74 -10.96
N GLY A 82 0.28 6.91 -10.25
CA GLY A 82 1.37 7.29 -9.35
C GLY A 82 2.75 6.91 -9.87
N GLY A 83 3.70 6.76 -8.96
CA GLY A 83 5.07 6.39 -9.26
C GLY A 83 5.60 5.29 -8.34
N SER A 84 6.87 4.98 -8.50
CA SER A 84 7.56 4.00 -7.68
C SER A 84 9.05 4.28 -7.58
N PHE A 85 9.65 3.81 -6.50
CA PHE A 85 11.08 3.60 -6.40
C PHE A 85 11.34 2.10 -6.30
N THR A 86 12.25 1.59 -7.09
CA THR A 86 12.58 0.17 -7.10
C THR A 86 14.07 0.00 -6.88
N VAL A 87 14.41 -0.89 -5.95
CA VAL A 87 15.78 -1.39 -5.79
C VAL A 87 15.76 -2.87 -6.10
N TYR A 88 16.56 -3.28 -7.08
CA TYR A 88 16.70 -4.66 -7.51
C TYR A 88 18.15 -5.13 -7.35
N ARG A 89 18.33 -6.25 -6.64
CA ARG A 89 19.63 -6.91 -6.54
C ARG A 89 19.63 -8.18 -7.38
N ALA A 90 20.50 -8.24 -8.36
CA ALA A 90 20.68 -9.41 -9.19
C ALA A 90 21.36 -10.52 -8.39
N ALA A 91 20.72 -11.69 -8.29
CA ALA A 91 21.22 -12.79 -7.46
C ALA A 91 22.56 -13.36 -7.95
N GLN A 92 22.78 -13.42 -9.26
CA GLN A 92 23.99 -14.01 -9.85
C GLN A 92 25.22 -13.11 -9.75
N SER A 93 25.08 -11.83 -10.10
CA SER A 93 26.21 -10.88 -10.09
C SER A 93 26.37 -10.14 -8.77
N GLY A 94 25.32 -10.09 -7.94
CA GLY A 94 25.28 -9.27 -6.75
C GLY A 94 25.08 -7.78 -7.02
N GLU A 95 25.02 -7.36 -8.30
CA GLU A 95 24.82 -5.97 -8.68
C GLU A 95 23.46 -5.45 -8.18
N VAL A 96 23.45 -4.18 -7.80
CA VAL A 96 22.26 -3.48 -7.33
C VAL A 96 21.89 -2.39 -8.34
N PHE A 97 20.63 -2.40 -8.73
CA PHE A 97 20.05 -1.42 -9.64
C PHE A 97 18.97 -0.63 -8.91
N ALA A 98 18.97 0.69 -9.10
CA ALA A 98 17.91 1.55 -8.64
C ALA A 98 17.16 2.12 -9.85
N LEU A 99 15.84 2.13 -9.79
CA LEU A 99 14.98 2.72 -10.82
C LEU A 99 14.08 3.76 -10.15
N ASP A 100 14.20 4.98 -10.64
CA ASP A 100 13.33 6.09 -10.29
C ASP A 100 12.16 6.15 -11.28
N GLY A 101 11.00 5.73 -10.82
CA GLY A 101 9.73 5.82 -11.51
C GLY A 101 8.78 6.81 -10.86
N ARG A 102 9.31 7.82 -10.16
CA ARG A 102 8.51 8.88 -9.52
C ARG A 102 7.74 9.67 -10.56
N GLU A 103 6.55 10.13 -10.18
CA GLU A 103 5.80 11.11 -10.97
C GLU A 103 6.52 12.45 -11.01
N VAL A 104 6.40 13.11 -12.15
CA VAL A 104 6.96 14.44 -12.36
C VAL A 104 5.86 15.48 -12.58
N ALA A 105 6.15 16.73 -12.27
CA ALA A 105 5.22 17.81 -12.54
C ALA A 105 5.02 17.97 -14.06
N PRO A 106 3.78 18.21 -14.54
CA PRO A 106 3.55 18.60 -15.94
C PRO A 106 4.38 19.82 -16.32
N GLY A 107 4.98 19.82 -17.52
CA GLY A 107 5.91 20.88 -17.94
C GLY A 107 5.33 22.31 -17.98
N LYS A 108 4.00 22.44 -18.00
CA LYS A 108 3.31 23.74 -17.93
C LYS A 108 2.93 24.16 -16.52
N LEU A 109 3.13 23.29 -15.53
CA LEU A 109 2.80 23.58 -14.14
C LEU A 109 3.92 24.43 -13.53
N SER A 110 3.54 25.47 -12.79
CA SER A 110 4.47 26.31 -12.03
C SER A 110 4.00 26.48 -10.60
N THR A 111 4.86 26.96 -9.73
CA THR A 111 4.51 27.28 -8.35
C THR A 111 3.35 28.29 -8.28
N ALA A 112 3.29 29.24 -9.22
CA ALA A 112 2.20 30.21 -9.32
C ALA A 112 0.82 29.56 -9.51
N SER A 113 0.76 28.37 -10.12
CA SER A 113 -0.50 27.63 -10.32
C SER A 113 -1.24 27.31 -8.99
N PHE A 114 -0.52 27.25 -7.89
CA PHE A 114 -1.05 26.99 -6.55
C PHE A 114 -1.19 28.24 -5.67
N HIS A 115 -0.91 29.42 -6.25
CA HIS A 115 -0.94 30.70 -5.53
C HIS A 115 -1.88 31.71 -6.24
N PRO A 116 -3.19 31.43 -6.39
CA PRO A 116 -4.10 32.38 -6.99
C PRO A 116 -4.15 33.68 -6.14
N GLY A 117 -3.91 34.84 -6.78
CA GLY A 117 -3.83 36.10 -6.04
C GLY A 117 -2.60 36.22 -5.13
N GLY A 118 -1.55 35.41 -5.34
CA GLY A 118 -0.32 35.45 -4.55
C GLY A 118 -0.35 34.64 -3.24
N THR A 119 -1.48 34.01 -2.92
CA THR A 119 -1.65 33.23 -1.68
C THR A 119 -1.71 31.72 -2.01
N TYR A 120 -0.98 30.90 -1.25
CA TYR A 120 -0.98 29.45 -1.40
C TYR A 120 -2.37 28.87 -1.12
N ASN A 121 -2.86 28.02 -2.05
CA ASN A 121 -4.13 27.32 -1.90
C ASN A 121 -3.89 25.80 -1.78
N SER A 122 -4.05 25.28 -0.58
CA SER A 122 -3.83 23.85 -0.27
C SER A 122 -4.84 22.92 -0.94
N ASP A 123 -6.06 23.39 -1.20
CA ASP A 123 -7.07 22.58 -1.87
C ASP A 123 -6.75 22.41 -3.36
N LEU A 124 -6.26 23.45 -4.03
CA LEU A 124 -5.74 23.31 -5.39
C LEU A 124 -4.58 22.33 -5.46
N ALA A 125 -3.68 22.37 -4.48
CA ALA A 125 -2.50 21.51 -4.45
C ALA A 125 -2.80 20.04 -4.09
N ARG A 126 -4.00 19.71 -3.59
CA ARG A 126 -4.35 18.36 -3.12
C ARG A 126 -5.54 17.73 -3.83
N TRP A 127 -6.54 18.53 -4.20
CA TRP A 127 -7.86 18.04 -4.62
C TRP A 127 -8.25 18.46 -6.02
N SER A 128 -7.44 19.25 -6.69
CA SER A 128 -7.72 19.67 -8.07
C SER A 128 -6.93 18.82 -9.09
N GLY A 129 -7.32 18.90 -10.35
CA GLY A 129 -6.58 18.29 -11.44
C GLY A 129 -5.13 18.81 -11.60
N LEU A 130 -4.82 19.99 -11.05
CA LEU A 130 -3.46 20.54 -11.03
C LEU A 130 -2.51 19.74 -10.11
N ALA A 131 -3.07 19.01 -9.13
CA ALA A 131 -2.29 18.18 -8.22
C ALA A 131 -1.81 16.86 -8.84
N VAL A 132 -2.32 16.50 -10.03
CA VAL A 132 -1.99 15.24 -10.70
C VAL A 132 -0.65 15.37 -11.41
N GLY A 133 0.32 14.53 -11.01
CA GLY A 133 1.61 14.40 -11.71
C GLY A 133 1.49 13.57 -12.99
N VAL A 134 2.52 13.63 -13.83
CA VAL A 134 2.70 12.69 -14.96
C VAL A 134 3.12 11.35 -14.37
N PRO A 135 2.34 10.27 -14.53
CA PRO A 135 2.62 9.00 -13.87
C PRO A 135 3.90 8.33 -14.37
N GLY A 136 4.64 7.73 -13.44
CA GLY A 136 5.88 7.02 -13.75
C GLY A 136 5.79 5.50 -13.55
N LEU A 137 4.82 4.99 -12.74
CA LEU A 137 4.74 3.58 -12.35
C LEU A 137 4.74 2.62 -13.54
N VAL A 138 3.85 2.84 -14.51
CA VAL A 138 3.69 1.92 -15.66
C VAL A 138 4.98 1.86 -16.48
N SER A 139 5.59 3.02 -16.77
CA SER A 139 6.87 3.09 -17.47
C SER A 139 7.98 2.39 -16.70
N ALA A 140 8.08 2.62 -15.38
CA ALA A 140 9.08 1.99 -14.53
C ALA A 140 8.92 0.46 -14.51
N MET A 141 7.71 -0.05 -14.32
CA MET A 141 7.45 -1.49 -14.32
C MET A 141 7.76 -2.12 -15.68
N HIS A 142 7.43 -1.45 -16.77
CA HIS A 142 7.78 -1.91 -18.11
C HIS A 142 9.31 -1.96 -18.33
N GLN A 143 10.04 -0.92 -17.94
CA GLN A 143 11.50 -0.88 -18.06
C GLN A 143 12.19 -1.93 -17.20
N LEU A 144 11.74 -2.09 -15.95
CA LEU A 144 12.25 -3.10 -15.03
C LEU A 144 12.05 -4.51 -15.60
N HIS A 145 10.85 -4.78 -16.09
CA HIS A 145 10.48 -6.06 -16.69
C HIS A 145 11.25 -6.34 -17.99
N ALA A 146 11.34 -5.36 -18.89
CA ALA A 146 12.06 -5.52 -20.16
C ALA A 146 13.54 -5.88 -19.96
N ARG A 147 14.14 -5.42 -18.84
CA ARG A 147 15.55 -5.69 -18.52
C ARG A 147 15.79 -6.96 -17.75
N PHE A 148 14.89 -7.32 -16.84
CA PHE A 148 15.13 -8.37 -15.86
C PHE A 148 13.98 -9.39 -15.71
N GLY A 149 12.85 -9.20 -16.38
CA GLY A 149 11.72 -10.13 -16.37
C GLY A 149 12.04 -11.44 -17.08
N LYS A 150 11.36 -12.49 -16.68
CA LYS A 150 11.50 -13.85 -17.24
C LYS A 150 10.25 -14.30 -17.97
N LEU A 151 9.07 -14.02 -17.41
CA LEU A 151 7.78 -14.27 -18.05
C LEU A 151 7.46 -13.13 -19.04
N SER A 152 6.47 -13.30 -19.88
CA SER A 152 5.97 -12.15 -20.66
C SER A 152 5.26 -11.15 -19.73
N PHE A 153 5.30 -9.87 -20.07
CA PHE A 153 4.61 -8.81 -19.30
C PHE A 153 3.10 -9.12 -19.17
N ARG A 154 2.51 -9.68 -20.24
CA ARG A 154 1.13 -10.16 -20.23
C ARG A 154 0.87 -11.20 -19.15
N GLN A 155 1.75 -12.19 -19.00
CA GLN A 155 1.61 -13.24 -17.97
C GLN A 155 1.65 -12.66 -16.56
N CYS A 156 2.47 -11.63 -16.32
CA CYS A 156 2.49 -10.94 -15.03
C CYS A 156 1.17 -10.19 -14.74
N LEU A 157 0.46 -9.73 -15.76
CA LEU A 157 -0.77 -8.96 -15.59
C LEU A 157 -2.06 -9.82 -15.59
N LEU A 158 -2.05 -11.02 -16.13
CA LEU A 158 -3.26 -11.85 -16.17
C LEU A 158 -3.93 -12.07 -14.82
N PRO A 159 -3.24 -12.45 -13.74
CA PRO A 159 -3.87 -12.62 -12.42
C PRO A 159 -4.42 -11.30 -11.87
N VAL A 160 -3.82 -10.17 -12.21
CA VAL A 160 -4.31 -8.84 -11.82
C VAL A 160 -5.60 -8.48 -12.54
N VAL A 161 -5.68 -8.77 -13.84
CA VAL A 161 -6.90 -8.53 -14.63
C VAL A 161 -8.06 -9.37 -14.09
N GLU A 162 -7.81 -10.62 -13.72
CA GLU A 162 -8.83 -11.48 -13.09
C GLU A 162 -9.24 -10.94 -11.71
N MET A 163 -8.29 -10.48 -10.90
CA MET A 163 -8.57 -9.84 -9.63
C MET A 163 -9.45 -8.59 -9.81
N ALA A 164 -9.12 -7.73 -10.79
CA ALA A 164 -9.90 -6.53 -11.08
C ALA A 164 -11.33 -6.84 -11.55
N ARG A 165 -11.53 -7.94 -12.29
CA ARG A 165 -12.86 -8.38 -12.73
C ARG A 165 -13.71 -8.95 -11.61
N LYS A 166 -13.11 -9.72 -10.72
CA LYS A 166 -13.79 -10.33 -9.57
C LYS A 166 -14.07 -9.33 -8.45
N GLY A 167 -13.28 -8.25 -8.39
CA GLY A 167 -13.25 -7.33 -7.27
C GLY A 167 -12.36 -7.85 -6.13
N THR A 168 -12.15 -6.99 -5.15
CA THR A 168 -11.44 -7.29 -3.91
C THR A 168 -12.33 -6.93 -2.72
N GLU A 169 -12.09 -7.54 -1.58
CA GLU A 169 -12.80 -7.19 -0.35
C GLU A 169 -12.44 -5.77 0.08
N VAL A 170 -13.46 -5.05 0.56
CA VAL A 170 -13.25 -3.74 1.17
C VAL A 170 -12.66 -3.94 2.56
N THR A 171 -11.38 -3.64 2.70
CA THR A 171 -10.72 -3.70 4.01
C THR A 171 -11.16 -2.54 4.91
N SER A 172 -11.04 -2.72 6.23
CA SER A 172 -11.27 -1.63 7.21
C SER A 172 -10.42 -0.39 6.91
N ARG A 173 -9.21 -0.60 6.40
CA ARG A 173 -8.30 0.46 5.98
C ARG A 173 -8.85 1.22 4.77
N LEU A 174 -9.34 0.52 3.74
CA LEU A 174 -9.96 1.15 2.57
C LEU A 174 -11.23 1.90 2.96
N ALA A 175 -12.13 1.29 3.75
CA ALA A 175 -13.34 1.93 4.25
C ALA A 175 -13.03 3.23 5.03
N ALA A 176 -12.03 3.20 5.92
CA ALA A 176 -11.60 4.39 6.66
C ALA A 176 -11.04 5.50 5.73
N ARG A 177 -10.33 5.12 4.65
CA ARG A 177 -9.83 6.09 3.66
C ARG A 177 -10.95 6.70 2.83
N ILE A 178 -11.92 5.90 2.38
CA ILE A 178 -13.12 6.37 1.69
C ILE A 178 -13.88 7.36 2.59
N LYS A 179 -14.16 6.99 3.83
CA LYS A 179 -14.85 7.86 4.80
C LYS A 179 -14.15 9.21 4.96
N ARG A 180 -12.83 9.21 5.12
CA ARG A 180 -12.04 10.43 5.30
C ARG A 180 -12.09 11.37 4.09
N ALA A 181 -12.11 10.81 2.87
CA ALA A 181 -12.05 11.57 1.63
C ALA A 181 -13.43 11.89 1.04
N SER A 182 -14.50 11.27 1.53
CA SER A 182 -15.84 11.27 0.91
C SER A 182 -16.44 12.65 0.67
N GLU A 183 -16.14 13.63 1.54
CA GLU A 183 -16.61 15.01 1.36
C GLU A 183 -15.97 15.72 0.15
N LYS A 184 -14.77 15.29 -0.24
CA LYS A 184 -14.03 15.83 -1.40
C LYS A 184 -14.28 15.05 -2.69
N PHE A 185 -15.04 13.95 -2.64
CA PHE A 185 -15.35 13.15 -3.81
C PHE A 185 -16.28 13.85 -4.77
N THR A 186 -15.93 13.78 -6.06
CA THR A 186 -16.86 14.15 -7.15
C THR A 186 -18.03 13.17 -7.19
N PRO A 187 -19.16 13.52 -7.86
CA PRO A 187 -20.28 12.61 -8.06
C PRO A 187 -19.85 11.26 -8.67
N ASP A 188 -18.95 11.28 -9.65
CA ASP A 188 -18.44 10.05 -10.28
C ASP A 188 -17.58 9.21 -9.31
N THR A 189 -16.75 9.84 -8.52
CA THR A 189 -15.96 9.14 -7.49
C THR A 189 -16.86 8.50 -6.43
N LYS A 190 -17.93 9.22 -6.01
CA LYS A 190 -18.92 8.67 -5.08
C LYS A 190 -19.64 7.46 -5.67
N ARG A 191 -20.01 7.51 -6.95
CA ARG A 191 -20.67 6.38 -7.63
C ARG A 191 -19.81 5.12 -7.62
N ILE A 192 -18.50 5.26 -7.73
CA ILE A 192 -17.56 4.13 -7.73
C ILE A 192 -17.28 3.61 -6.32
N PHE A 193 -16.93 4.49 -5.40
CA PHE A 193 -16.46 4.11 -4.06
C PHE A 193 -17.55 4.06 -2.98
N MET A 194 -18.73 4.56 -3.30
CA MET A 194 -19.88 4.61 -2.39
C MET A 194 -21.17 4.25 -3.14
N PRO A 195 -21.25 3.08 -3.79
CA PRO A 195 -22.35 2.74 -4.71
C PRO A 195 -23.72 2.70 -4.04
N GLY A 196 -23.81 2.53 -2.73
CA GLY A 196 -25.06 2.59 -1.94
C GLY A 196 -25.30 3.94 -1.27
N GLY A 197 -24.57 5.00 -1.65
CA GLY A 197 -24.65 6.32 -1.02
C GLY A 197 -23.91 6.44 0.31
N GLY A 198 -23.38 5.33 0.84
CA GLY A 198 -22.59 5.26 2.06
C GLY A 198 -21.23 4.60 1.86
N VAL A 199 -20.38 4.67 2.89
CA VAL A 199 -19.12 3.91 2.90
C VAL A 199 -19.45 2.42 2.86
N PRO A 200 -18.84 1.61 1.98
CA PRO A 200 -19.10 0.18 1.92
C PRO A 200 -18.88 -0.49 3.28
N ALA A 201 -19.78 -1.42 3.62
CA ALA A 201 -19.60 -2.27 4.79
C ALA A 201 -18.44 -3.26 4.58
N LEU A 202 -17.86 -3.71 5.69
CA LEU A 202 -16.82 -4.74 5.72
C LEU A 202 -17.43 -6.12 5.52
#